data_c694b50bfcc719e5a657d86a15ba1214
#
_entry.id   c694b50bfcc719e5a657d86a15ba1214
#
_cell.length_a   1.000
_cell.length_b   1.000
_cell.length_c   1.000
_cell.angle_alpha   90.00
_cell.angle_beta   90.00
_cell.angle_gamma   90.00
#
_symmetry.space_group_name_H-M   'P 1'
#
loop_
_entity.id
_entity.type
_entity.pdbx_description
1 polymer ?
#
loop_
_entity_poly.entity_id
_entity_poly.type
_entity_poly.pdbx_seq_one_letter_code
_entity_poly.pdbx_strand_id
1 'polypeptide(L)'
;FVLSEIQEFYEVNGLPYTREQLFTDYLKYGGLPMRLVLPDEHSVRTYLEDVYDSVVMKDILSRYAIRNESLLRKLLEFLLDNIGNPFSARSISRSLLSAGQSTTVDTVLNYIDKLQAGMILSKAERYDIKGKNILASTEKYYAGDIGLRNVSKTSEQIDTSKLLENVVYLEMLNRGYEVKVGKLDTQEIDFVCYKGQKKLYIQVAYVLSEDCIDREFGNLEKIDDNYPKYVISSDIVDLSRKGIVHYNIIDFLLDGKDI
;
A
#
# COMPACT_ATOMS: atom_id res chain seq x y z
N PHE A 1 -5.30 -6.94 -10.20
CA PHE A 1 -4.11 -6.98 -11.06
C PHE A 1 -3.03 -6.05 -10.51
N VAL A 2 -1.78 -6.46 -10.65
CA VAL A 2 -0.60 -5.59 -10.52
C VAL A 2 -0.26 -4.97 -11.87
N LEU A 3 0.70 -4.04 -11.90
CA LEU A 3 1.00 -3.28 -13.11
C LEU A 3 1.49 -4.16 -14.27
N SER A 4 2.28 -5.20 -14.00
CA SER A 4 2.76 -6.15 -15.02
C SER A 4 1.63 -6.94 -15.69
N GLU A 5 0.61 -7.34 -14.95
CA GLU A 5 -0.57 -8.03 -15.50
C GLU A 5 -1.42 -7.09 -16.37
N ILE A 6 -1.46 -5.80 -16.01
CA ILE A 6 -2.11 -4.77 -16.83
C ILE A 6 -1.32 -4.56 -18.13
N GLN A 7 0.00 -4.50 -18.06
CA GLN A 7 0.85 -4.44 -19.26
C GLN A 7 0.58 -5.62 -20.18
N GLU A 8 0.58 -6.85 -19.66
CA GLU A 8 0.28 -8.06 -20.43
C GLU A 8 -1.10 -7.97 -21.12
N PHE A 9 -2.12 -7.45 -20.43
CA PHE A 9 -3.44 -7.24 -21.03
C PHE A 9 -3.37 -6.31 -22.26
N TYR A 10 -2.62 -5.19 -22.18
CA TYR A 10 -2.45 -4.27 -23.33
C TYR A 10 -1.70 -4.93 -24.47
N GLU A 11 -0.64 -5.69 -24.20
CA GLU A 11 0.17 -6.40 -25.21
C GLU A 11 -0.66 -7.47 -25.94
N VAL A 12 -1.38 -8.30 -25.20
CA VAL A 12 -2.22 -9.37 -25.78
C VAL A 12 -3.34 -8.82 -26.65
N ASN A 13 -3.90 -7.65 -26.28
CA ASN A 13 -4.98 -7.03 -27.04
C ASN A 13 -4.48 -6.02 -28.12
N GLY A 14 -3.18 -5.86 -28.29
CA GLY A 14 -2.59 -4.95 -29.28
C GLY A 14 -2.92 -3.46 -29.02
N LEU A 15 -3.15 -3.09 -27.76
CA LEU A 15 -3.49 -1.73 -27.37
C LEU A 15 -2.21 -0.88 -27.22
N PRO A 16 -2.19 0.35 -27.75
CA PRO A 16 -1.04 1.23 -27.58
C PRO A 16 -0.92 1.70 -26.12
N TYR A 17 0.31 1.75 -25.62
CA TYR A 17 0.61 2.31 -24.29
C TYR A 17 2.04 2.85 -24.21
N THR A 18 2.29 3.72 -23.21
CA THR A 18 3.63 3.94 -22.69
C THR A 18 3.68 3.44 -21.24
N ARG A 19 4.87 3.09 -20.74
CA ARG A 19 5.05 2.60 -19.37
C ARG A 19 4.58 3.63 -18.33
N GLU A 20 4.87 4.89 -18.60
CA GLU A 20 4.49 6.03 -17.75
C GLU A 20 2.96 6.23 -17.72
N GLN A 21 2.28 6.05 -18.85
CA GLN A 21 0.81 6.11 -18.91
C GLN A 21 0.18 4.96 -18.12
N LEU A 22 0.64 3.73 -18.34
CA LEU A 22 0.16 2.57 -17.56
C LEU A 22 0.34 2.78 -16.06
N PHE A 23 1.49 3.28 -15.65
CA PHE A 23 1.77 3.55 -14.24
C PHE A 23 0.89 4.66 -13.68
N THR A 24 0.72 5.77 -14.41
CA THR A 24 -0.15 6.88 -14.02
C THR A 24 -1.61 6.42 -13.86
N ASP A 25 -2.11 5.65 -14.84
CA ASP A 25 -3.45 5.08 -14.80
C ASP A 25 -3.62 4.06 -13.66
N TYR A 26 -2.58 3.29 -13.37
CA TYR A 26 -2.58 2.37 -12.24
C TYR A 26 -2.65 3.10 -10.91
N LEU A 27 -1.88 4.17 -10.73
CA LEU A 27 -1.96 5.01 -9.53
C LEU A 27 -3.32 5.70 -9.39
N LYS A 28 -4.00 6.00 -10.51
CA LYS A 28 -5.30 6.68 -10.52
C LYS A 28 -6.47 5.73 -10.32
N TYR A 29 -6.47 4.61 -11.05
CA TYR A 29 -7.63 3.72 -11.17
C TYR A 29 -7.43 2.33 -10.58
N GLY A 30 -6.25 2.02 -10.05
CA GLY A 30 -5.96 0.72 -9.44
C GLY A 30 -5.85 -0.43 -10.43
N GLY A 31 -5.99 -1.65 -9.93
CA GLY A 31 -5.79 -2.90 -10.66
C GLY A 31 -7.06 -3.72 -10.92
N LEU A 32 -8.27 -3.20 -10.69
CA LEU A 32 -9.49 -3.97 -10.94
C LEU A 32 -9.66 -4.25 -12.43
N PRO A 33 -9.80 -5.54 -12.85
CA PRO A 33 -9.72 -5.92 -14.27
C PRO A 33 -10.76 -5.25 -15.17
N MET A 34 -11.99 -5.11 -14.69
CA MET A 34 -13.09 -4.56 -15.50
C MET A 34 -12.81 -3.14 -16.01
N ARG A 35 -12.00 -2.35 -15.27
CA ARG A 35 -11.64 -1.00 -15.70
C ARG A 35 -10.92 -0.94 -17.05
N LEU A 36 -10.22 -2.02 -17.42
CA LEU A 36 -9.41 -2.08 -18.65
C LEU A 36 -10.25 -2.19 -19.93
N VAL A 37 -11.52 -2.59 -19.81
CA VAL A 37 -12.45 -2.75 -20.93
C VAL A 37 -13.51 -1.66 -21.01
N LEU A 38 -13.49 -0.71 -20.07
CA LEU A 38 -14.44 0.41 -20.06
C LEU A 38 -13.99 1.52 -21.03
N PRO A 39 -14.94 2.20 -21.69
CA PRO A 39 -14.64 3.04 -22.85
C PRO A 39 -13.98 4.39 -22.50
N ASP A 40 -14.18 4.88 -21.28
CA ASP A 40 -13.74 6.21 -20.88
C ASP A 40 -13.55 6.35 -19.37
N GLU A 41 -12.92 7.45 -18.97
CA GLU A 41 -12.60 7.77 -17.57
C GLU A 41 -13.86 7.86 -16.68
N HIS A 42 -14.94 8.42 -17.19
CA HIS A 42 -16.18 8.54 -16.42
C HIS A 42 -16.76 7.17 -16.10
N SER A 43 -16.80 6.27 -17.08
CA SER A 43 -17.26 4.88 -16.90
C SER A 43 -16.37 4.11 -15.91
N VAL A 44 -15.05 4.30 -15.96
CA VAL A 44 -14.12 3.70 -15.00
C VAL A 44 -14.40 4.21 -13.58
N ARG A 45 -14.58 5.51 -13.42
CA ARG A 45 -14.87 6.11 -12.11
C ARG A 45 -16.20 5.61 -11.54
N THR A 46 -17.26 5.63 -12.34
CA THR A 46 -18.58 5.11 -11.94
C THR A 46 -18.49 3.64 -11.52
N TYR A 47 -17.78 2.82 -12.29
CA TYR A 47 -17.55 1.42 -11.94
C TYR A 47 -16.83 1.26 -10.58
N LEU A 48 -15.79 2.03 -10.33
CA LEU A 48 -15.07 1.98 -9.05
C LEU A 48 -15.93 2.43 -7.86
N GLU A 49 -16.75 3.48 -8.05
CA GLU A 49 -17.73 3.94 -7.06
C GLU A 49 -18.79 2.86 -6.77
N ASP A 50 -19.32 2.22 -7.80
CA ASP A 50 -20.29 1.11 -7.68
C ASP A 50 -19.67 -0.11 -6.98
N VAL A 51 -18.43 -0.46 -7.28
CA VAL A 51 -17.70 -1.54 -6.59
C VAL A 51 -17.50 -1.18 -5.13
N TYR A 52 -17.07 0.04 -4.83
CA TYR A 52 -16.90 0.49 -3.46
C TYR A 52 -18.21 0.39 -2.65
N ASP A 53 -19.30 0.90 -3.17
CA ASP A 53 -20.58 0.89 -2.46
C ASP A 53 -21.23 -0.49 -2.40
N SER A 54 -21.15 -1.29 -3.47
CA SER A 54 -21.83 -2.59 -3.54
C SER A 54 -21.02 -3.72 -2.95
N VAL A 55 -19.73 -3.84 -3.28
CA VAL A 55 -18.88 -4.93 -2.83
C VAL A 55 -18.29 -4.60 -1.46
N VAL A 56 -17.69 -3.43 -1.31
CA VAL A 56 -17.02 -3.07 -0.06
C VAL A 56 -18.04 -2.83 1.05
N MET A 57 -19.04 -1.98 0.79
CA MET A 57 -19.96 -1.60 1.86
C MET A 57 -21.07 -2.64 2.07
N LYS A 58 -21.86 -2.97 1.05
CA LYS A 58 -23.03 -3.85 1.22
C LYS A 58 -22.65 -5.30 1.51
N ASP A 59 -21.63 -5.84 0.85
CA ASP A 59 -21.21 -7.22 1.08
C ASP A 59 -20.61 -7.39 2.49
N ILE A 60 -19.72 -6.51 2.93
CA ILE A 60 -19.16 -6.55 4.29
C ILE A 60 -20.23 -6.38 5.35
N LEU A 61 -21.15 -5.42 5.18
CA LEU A 61 -22.24 -5.19 6.12
C LEU A 61 -23.12 -6.44 6.27
N SER A 62 -23.51 -7.07 5.16
CA SER A 62 -24.40 -8.24 5.16
C SER A 62 -23.69 -9.49 5.64
N ARG A 63 -22.49 -9.77 5.16
CA ARG A 63 -21.71 -10.97 5.48
C ARG A 63 -21.39 -11.08 6.97
N TYR A 64 -21.10 -9.96 7.59
CA TYR A 64 -20.70 -9.92 8.99
C TYR A 64 -21.77 -9.35 9.93
N ALA A 65 -22.99 -9.13 9.44
CA ALA A 65 -24.12 -8.59 10.19
C ALA A 65 -23.76 -7.29 10.96
N ILE A 66 -22.99 -6.40 10.31
CA ILE A 66 -22.57 -5.13 10.91
C ILE A 66 -23.78 -4.19 10.95
N ARG A 67 -24.13 -3.72 12.15
CA ARG A 67 -25.33 -2.86 12.35
C ARG A 67 -25.04 -1.37 12.18
N ASN A 68 -23.81 -0.95 12.42
CA ASN A 68 -23.41 0.46 12.35
C ASN A 68 -22.63 0.73 11.06
N GLU A 69 -23.36 0.95 9.96
CA GLU A 69 -22.80 1.31 8.66
C GLU A 69 -21.99 2.60 8.71
N SER A 70 -22.52 3.64 9.39
CA SER A 70 -21.86 4.94 9.48
C SER A 70 -20.46 4.81 10.15
N LEU A 71 -20.33 3.99 11.19
CA LEU A 71 -19.06 3.73 11.84
C LEU A 71 -18.10 2.99 10.91
N LEU A 72 -18.59 1.94 10.20
CA LEU A 72 -17.76 1.19 9.26
C LEU A 72 -17.23 2.09 8.14
N ARG A 73 -18.11 2.92 7.55
CA ARG A 73 -17.74 3.86 6.49
C ARG A 73 -16.68 4.85 6.96
N LYS A 74 -16.86 5.50 8.10
CA LYS A 74 -15.89 6.44 8.65
C LYS A 74 -14.57 5.79 9.07
N LEU A 75 -14.62 4.56 9.58
CA LEU A 75 -13.40 3.80 9.88
C LEU A 75 -12.63 3.49 8.59
N LEU A 76 -13.33 3.03 7.55
CA LEU A 76 -12.70 2.71 6.27
C LEU A 76 -12.12 3.97 5.60
N GLU A 77 -12.86 5.07 5.55
CA GLU A 77 -12.39 6.37 5.07
C GLU A 77 -11.13 6.80 5.82
N PHE A 78 -11.15 6.74 7.16
CA PHE A 78 -9.99 7.08 7.97
C PHE A 78 -8.76 6.23 7.62
N LEU A 79 -8.92 4.91 7.48
CA LEU A 79 -7.82 4.01 7.17
C LEU A 79 -7.27 4.22 5.75
N LEU A 80 -8.15 4.43 4.77
CA LEU A 80 -7.75 4.67 3.38
C LEU A 80 -7.11 6.05 3.17
N ASP A 81 -7.51 7.06 3.94
CA ASP A 81 -6.86 8.38 3.92
C ASP A 81 -5.48 8.37 4.56
N ASN A 82 -5.25 7.43 5.47
CA ASN A 82 -4.02 7.35 6.27
C ASN A 82 -3.20 6.09 5.98
N ILE A 83 -3.27 5.55 4.76
CA ILE A 83 -2.44 4.40 4.37
C ILE A 83 -0.95 4.66 4.63
N GLY A 84 -0.22 3.63 5.03
CA GLY A 84 1.21 3.71 5.33
C GLY A 84 1.55 4.53 6.60
N ASN A 85 0.57 5.07 7.32
CA ASN A 85 0.82 5.69 8.62
C ASN A 85 0.67 4.67 9.75
N PRO A 86 1.49 4.75 10.81
CA PRO A 86 1.39 3.84 11.95
C PRO A 86 0.24 4.24 12.88
N PHE A 87 -0.68 3.31 13.14
CA PHE A 87 -1.80 3.51 14.05
C PHE A 87 -1.95 2.35 15.04
N SER A 88 -2.48 2.67 16.22
CA SER A 88 -3.04 1.68 17.14
C SER A 88 -4.57 1.73 17.09
N ALA A 89 -5.25 0.61 17.35
CA ALA A 89 -6.71 0.60 17.44
C ALA A 89 -7.25 1.61 18.47
N ARG A 90 -6.47 1.88 19.52
CA ARG A 90 -6.81 2.92 20.52
C ARG A 90 -6.75 4.33 19.94
N SER A 91 -5.75 4.65 19.09
CA SER A 91 -5.67 5.98 18.44
C SER A 91 -6.79 6.15 17.40
N ILE A 92 -7.09 5.11 16.64
CA ILE A 92 -8.22 5.11 15.69
C ILE A 92 -9.55 5.31 16.41
N SER A 93 -9.82 4.53 17.48
CA SER A 93 -11.04 4.68 18.29
C SER A 93 -11.19 6.11 18.84
N ARG A 94 -10.10 6.72 19.29
CA ARG A 94 -10.10 8.09 19.80
C ARG A 94 -10.40 9.12 18.70
N SER A 95 -9.84 8.95 17.50
CA SER A 95 -10.12 9.81 16.34
C SER A 95 -11.60 9.72 15.93
N LEU A 96 -12.15 8.51 15.87
CA LEU A 96 -13.56 8.28 15.54
C LEU A 96 -14.50 8.89 16.60
N LEU A 97 -14.18 8.76 17.89
CA LEU A 97 -14.93 9.42 18.98
C LEU A 97 -14.93 10.94 18.82
N SER A 98 -13.77 11.53 18.48
CA SER A 98 -13.66 12.98 18.21
C SER A 98 -14.47 13.41 16.99
N ALA A 99 -14.66 12.52 16.01
CA ALA A 99 -15.52 12.72 14.84
C ALA A 99 -17.00 12.39 15.10
N GLY A 100 -17.40 12.24 16.38
CA GLY A 100 -18.79 12.01 16.79
C GLY A 100 -19.28 10.56 16.61
N GLN A 101 -18.37 9.60 16.43
CA GLN A 101 -18.71 8.17 16.35
C GLN A 101 -18.51 7.49 17.70
N SER A 102 -19.58 7.02 18.33
CA SER A 102 -19.48 6.18 19.53
C SER A 102 -18.91 4.81 19.15
N THR A 103 -17.71 4.48 19.65
CA THR A 103 -17.05 3.21 19.38
C THR A 103 -16.12 2.79 20.51
N THR A 104 -15.73 1.53 20.54
CA THR A 104 -14.73 0.97 21.45
C THR A 104 -13.53 0.44 20.66
N VAL A 105 -12.42 0.21 21.35
CA VAL A 105 -11.21 -0.40 20.73
C VAL A 105 -11.53 -1.77 20.13
N ASP A 106 -12.31 -2.59 20.85
CA ASP A 106 -12.70 -3.93 20.39
C ASP A 106 -13.59 -3.89 19.14
N THR A 107 -14.49 -2.89 19.05
CA THR A 107 -15.30 -2.69 17.85
C THR A 107 -14.44 -2.31 16.66
N VAL A 108 -13.47 -1.42 16.86
CA VAL A 108 -12.51 -0.99 15.81
C VAL A 108 -11.70 -2.20 15.31
N LEU A 109 -11.12 -2.99 16.22
CA LEU A 109 -10.38 -4.20 15.86
C LEU A 109 -11.24 -5.18 15.06
N ASN A 110 -12.44 -5.47 15.55
CA ASN A 110 -13.37 -6.38 14.90
C ASN A 110 -13.76 -5.90 13.48
N TYR A 111 -13.92 -4.61 13.26
CA TYR A 111 -14.23 -4.07 11.93
C TYR A 111 -13.00 -4.13 11.01
N ILE A 112 -11.81 -3.81 11.52
CA ILE A 112 -10.55 -3.95 10.77
C ILE A 112 -10.35 -5.41 10.32
N ASP A 113 -10.56 -6.37 11.20
CA ASP A 113 -10.44 -7.81 10.85
C ASP A 113 -11.38 -8.19 9.71
N LYS A 114 -12.61 -7.66 9.69
CA LYS A 114 -13.58 -7.91 8.61
C LYS A 114 -13.17 -7.25 7.30
N LEU A 115 -12.65 -6.04 7.34
CA LEU A 115 -12.12 -5.34 6.16
C LEU A 115 -10.90 -6.08 5.59
N GLN A 116 -10.04 -6.66 6.44
CA GLN A 116 -8.92 -7.49 6.01
C GLN A 116 -9.42 -8.82 5.39
N ALA A 117 -10.38 -9.49 6.04
CA ALA A 117 -10.98 -10.71 5.50
C ALA A 117 -11.68 -10.49 4.15
N GLY A 118 -12.16 -9.27 3.88
CA GLY A 118 -12.69 -8.82 2.60
C GLY A 118 -11.62 -8.35 1.60
N MET A 119 -10.34 -8.42 1.95
CA MET A 119 -9.21 -7.93 1.12
C MET A 119 -9.30 -6.43 0.75
N ILE A 120 -10.08 -5.65 1.49
CA ILE A 120 -10.20 -4.20 1.28
C ILE A 120 -8.98 -3.47 1.87
N LEU A 121 -8.47 -4.02 2.96
CA LEU A 121 -7.28 -3.55 3.65
C LEU A 121 -6.31 -4.70 3.87
N SER A 122 -5.04 -4.38 3.86
CA SER A 122 -3.96 -5.25 4.34
C SER A 122 -3.26 -4.60 5.52
N LYS A 123 -2.90 -5.41 6.51
CA LYS A 123 -2.14 -4.99 7.67
C LYS A 123 -0.69 -5.42 7.53
N ALA A 124 0.25 -4.48 7.72
CA ALA A 124 1.66 -4.78 7.87
C ALA A 124 2.06 -4.64 9.34
N GLU A 125 2.50 -5.74 9.92
CA GLU A 125 2.98 -5.79 11.30
C GLU A 125 4.33 -5.11 11.43
N ARG A 126 4.61 -4.53 12.59
CA ARG A 126 5.94 -3.96 12.87
C ARG A 126 6.89 -5.04 13.35
N TYR A 127 8.08 -5.02 12.79
CA TYR A 127 9.15 -5.97 13.07
C TYR A 127 10.41 -5.23 13.58
N ASP A 128 10.84 -5.57 14.79
CA ASP A 128 12.11 -5.08 15.34
C ASP A 128 13.28 -5.82 14.67
N ILE A 129 14.05 -5.10 13.86
CA ILE A 129 15.16 -5.67 13.09
C ILE A 129 16.28 -6.19 14.01
N LYS A 130 16.58 -5.47 15.09
CA LYS A 130 17.60 -5.87 16.08
C LYS A 130 17.10 -6.95 17.02
N GLY A 131 15.90 -6.77 17.56
CA GLY A 131 15.26 -7.72 18.47
C GLY A 131 14.75 -8.98 17.80
N LYS A 132 14.62 -8.99 16.47
CA LYS A 132 14.13 -10.10 15.63
C LYS A 132 12.75 -10.61 16.07
N ASN A 133 11.87 -9.71 16.47
CA ASN A 133 10.53 -10.03 16.96
C ASN A 133 9.47 -9.06 16.44
N ILE A 134 8.22 -9.54 16.38
CA ILE A 134 7.06 -8.71 16.05
C ILE A 134 6.74 -7.81 17.26
N LEU A 135 6.49 -6.54 16.98
CA LEU A 135 6.11 -5.58 18.00
C LEU A 135 4.58 -5.51 18.11
N ALA A 136 4.06 -5.75 19.29
CA ALA A 136 2.63 -5.61 19.62
C ALA A 136 2.20 -4.12 19.77
N SER A 137 2.66 -3.26 18.84
CA SER A 137 2.38 -1.82 18.88
C SER A 137 1.83 -1.36 17.53
N THR A 138 1.73 -0.09 17.31
CA THR A 138 1.23 0.52 16.07
C THR A 138 1.53 -0.23 14.78
N GLU A 139 0.51 -0.54 14.01
CA GLU A 139 0.55 -1.23 12.74
C GLU A 139 0.36 -0.24 11.58
N LYS A 140 0.81 -0.58 10.38
CA LYS A 140 0.43 0.17 9.17
C LYS A 140 -0.65 -0.58 8.42
N TYR A 141 -1.52 0.17 7.75
CA TYR A 141 -2.57 -0.37 6.89
C TYR A 141 -2.38 0.13 5.47
N TYR A 142 -2.60 -0.75 4.51
CA TYR A 142 -2.52 -0.48 3.08
C TYR A 142 -3.83 -0.86 2.41
N ALA A 143 -4.21 -0.10 1.39
CA ALA A 143 -5.39 -0.42 0.59
C ALA A 143 -5.15 -1.69 -0.24
N GLY A 144 -6.15 -2.54 -0.35
CA GLY A 144 -6.10 -3.72 -1.23
C GLY A 144 -6.14 -3.36 -2.72
N ASP A 145 -6.69 -2.18 -3.04
CA ASP A 145 -6.67 -1.61 -4.39
C ASP A 145 -6.60 -0.07 -4.31
N ILE A 146 -5.74 0.53 -5.14
CA ILE A 146 -5.54 1.99 -5.17
C ILE A 146 -6.74 2.71 -5.76
N GLY A 147 -7.41 2.15 -6.75
CA GLY A 147 -8.59 2.75 -7.38
C GLY A 147 -9.75 2.87 -6.39
N LEU A 148 -10.01 1.81 -5.62
CA LEU A 148 -11.04 1.82 -4.57
C LEU A 148 -10.69 2.83 -3.46
N ARG A 149 -9.41 2.94 -3.10
CA ARG A 149 -8.96 3.99 -2.17
C ARG A 149 -9.25 5.39 -2.72
N ASN A 150 -8.95 5.63 -3.99
CA ASN A 150 -9.07 6.96 -4.58
C ASN A 150 -10.53 7.43 -4.71
N VAL A 151 -11.48 6.53 -5.02
CA VAL A 151 -12.91 6.89 -5.07
C VAL A 151 -13.53 7.06 -3.68
N SER A 152 -12.95 6.47 -2.64
CA SER A 152 -13.41 6.65 -1.25
C SER A 152 -12.97 7.98 -0.64
N LYS A 153 -12.00 8.66 -1.24
CA LYS A 153 -11.42 9.90 -0.69
C LYS A 153 -12.33 11.11 -0.86
N THR A 154 -12.40 11.89 0.21
CA THR A 154 -13.01 13.22 0.22
C THR A 154 -12.00 14.35 -0.03
N SER A 155 -10.70 14.07 0.08
CA SER A 155 -9.61 15.04 -0.08
C SER A 155 -8.93 14.91 -1.45
N GLU A 156 -8.75 16.03 -2.14
CA GLU A 156 -8.02 16.10 -3.42
C GLU A 156 -6.50 15.97 -3.26
N GLN A 157 -5.97 16.09 -2.03
CA GLN A 157 -4.53 15.96 -1.78
C GLN A 157 -4.12 14.48 -1.82
N ILE A 158 -3.40 14.13 -2.88
CA ILE A 158 -2.79 12.81 -3.03
C ILE A 158 -1.36 12.89 -2.46
N ASP A 159 -1.13 12.16 -1.37
CA ASP A 159 0.24 11.89 -0.93
C ASP A 159 0.85 10.80 -1.82
N THR A 160 1.57 11.23 -2.84
CA THR A 160 2.19 10.33 -3.83
C THR A 160 3.16 9.35 -3.18
N SER A 161 3.92 9.76 -2.16
CA SER A 161 4.84 8.87 -1.46
C SER A 161 4.10 7.69 -0.83
N LYS A 162 2.94 7.94 -0.21
CA LYS A 162 2.11 6.88 0.39
C LYS A 162 1.46 5.97 -0.64
N LEU A 163 1.11 6.50 -1.81
CA LEU A 163 0.64 5.66 -2.92
C LEU A 163 1.74 4.74 -3.43
N LEU A 164 2.96 5.26 -3.63
CA LEU A 164 4.09 4.43 -4.07
C LEU A 164 4.41 3.35 -3.04
N GLU A 165 4.43 3.70 -1.75
CA GLU A 165 4.61 2.74 -0.66
C GLU A 165 3.54 1.63 -0.73
N ASN A 166 2.25 1.99 -0.92
CA ASN A 166 1.16 1.01 -1.07
C ASN A 166 1.33 0.11 -2.31
N VAL A 167 1.72 0.67 -3.44
CA VAL A 167 1.93 -0.08 -4.68
C VAL A 167 3.07 -1.08 -4.52
N VAL A 168 4.20 -0.67 -3.94
CA VAL A 168 5.33 -1.57 -3.65
C VAL A 168 4.91 -2.66 -2.66
N TYR A 169 4.12 -2.32 -1.64
CA TYR A 169 3.57 -3.30 -0.70
C TYR A 169 2.75 -4.38 -1.42
N LEU A 170 1.79 -3.98 -2.27
CA LEU A 170 0.95 -4.91 -3.05
C LEU A 170 1.77 -5.76 -4.02
N GLU A 171 2.77 -5.17 -4.67
CA GLU A 171 3.67 -5.87 -5.56
C GLU A 171 4.47 -6.95 -4.83
N MET A 172 5.01 -6.65 -3.64
CA MET A 172 5.74 -7.63 -2.85
C MET A 172 4.85 -8.77 -2.36
N LEU A 173 3.59 -8.49 -1.98
CA LEU A 173 2.61 -9.54 -1.68
C LEU A 173 2.33 -10.41 -2.91
N ASN A 174 2.14 -9.80 -4.09
CA ASN A 174 1.91 -10.53 -5.34
C ASN A 174 3.10 -11.44 -5.71
N ARG A 175 4.32 -10.99 -5.45
CA ARG A 175 5.54 -11.81 -5.60
C ARG A 175 5.66 -12.92 -4.54
N GLY A 176 4.71 -13.03 -3.62
CA GLY A 176 4.64 -14.08 -2.59
C GLY A 176 5.54 -13.82 -1.38
N TYR A 177 5.90 -12.57 -1.12
CA TYR A 177 6.60 -12.20 0.11
C TYR A 177 5.62 -11.93 1.25
N GLU A 178 6.00 -12.31 2.47
CA GLU A 178 5.45 -11.76 3.70
C GLU A 178 6.10 -10.40 3.92
N VAL A 179 5.31 -9.34 4.08
CA VAL A 179 5.80 -7.96 4.17
C VAL A 179 5.52 -7.39 5.55
N LYS A 180 6.55 -6.88 6.20
CA LYS A 180 6.49 -6.23 7.52
C LYS A 180 7.09 -4.84 7.46
N VAL A 181 6.70 -3.97 8.36
CA VAL A 181 7.32 -2.65 8.55
C VAL A 181 8.50 -2.80 9.52
N GLY A 182 9.69 -2.43 9.08
CA GLY A 182 10.89 -2.54 9.89
C GLY A 182 11.01 -1.43 10.92
N LYS A 183 11.46 -1.76 12.12
CA LYS A 183 11.93 -0.81 13.13
C LYS A 183 13.40 -1.08 13.42
N LEU A 184 14.22 -0.04 13.27
CA LEU A 184 15.64 -0.07 13.63
C LEU A 184 15.89 1.09 14.61
N ASP A 185 15.99 0.79 15.90
CA ASP A 185 16.06 1.79 16.97
C ASP A 185 14.88 2.78 16.94
N THR A 186 15.15 4.05 16.59
CA THR A 186 14.13 5.10 16.41
C THR A 186 13.70 5.28 14.96
N GLN A 187 14.34 4.58 14.02
CA GLN A 187 14.10 4.72 12.58
C GLN A 187 13.13 3.65 12.08
N GLU A 188 12.45 3.97 11.01
CA GLU A 188 11.60 3.06 10.28
C GLU A 188 12.25 2.63 8.98
N ILE A 189 12.10 1.36 8.63
CA ILE A 189 12.36 0.80 7.31
C ILE A 189 11.00 0.44 6.74
N ASP A 190 10.68 0.95 5.56
CA ASP A 190 9.34 0.79 5.02
C ASP A 190 8.95 -0.68 4.94
N PHE A 191 9.82 -1.52 4.38
CA PHE A 191 9.52 -2.95 4.32
C PHE A 191 10.71 -3.85 4.66
N VAL A 192 10.39 -4.90 5.41
CA VAL A 192 11.20 -6.10 5.61
C VAL A 192 10.40 -7.26 5.00
N CYS A 193 10.92 -7.84 3.93
CA CYS A 193 10.21 -8.84 3.16
C CYS A 193 10.83 -10.21 3.33
N TYR A 194 10.00 -11.24 3.52
CA TYR A 194 10.41 -12.62 3.70
C TYR A 194 9.74 -13.53 2.66
N LYS A 195 10.50 -14.46 2.06
CA LYS A 195 9.97 -15.52 1.20
C LYS A 195 10.81 -16.78 1.37
N GLY A 196 10.33 -17.74 2.14
CA GLY A 196 11.12 -18.89 2.55
C GLY A 196 12.37 -18.47 3.33
N GLN A 197 13.57 -18.76 2.81
CA GLN A 197 14.82 -18.34 3.40
C GLN A 197 15.33 -16.97 2.90
N LYS A 198 14.70 -16.42 1.90
CA LYS A 198 15.04 -15.09 1.38
C LYS A 198 14.53 -14.02 2.35
N LYS A 199 15.37 -13.03 2.59
CA LYS A 199 15.03 -11.81 3.33
C LYS A 199 15.61 -10.62 2.59
N LEU A 200 14.89 -9.51 2.54
CA LEU A 200 15.37 -8.27 1.95
C LEU A 200 14.72 -7.06 2.63
N TYR A 201 15.27 -5.88 2.37
CA TYR A 201 14.81 -4.61 2.89
C TYR A 201 14.50 -3.65 1.75
N ILE A 202 13.42 -2.90 1.88
CA ILE A 202 13.01 -1.89 0.90
C ILE A 202 12.71 -0.58 1.61
N GLN A 203 13.21 0.50 1.02
CA GLN A 203 12.80 1.87 1.32
C GLN A 203 12.14 2.46 0.07
N VAL A 204 11.05 3.21 0.23
CA VAL A 204 10.28 3.78 -0.88
C VAL A 204 10.24 5.29 -0.73
N ALA A 205 10.63 6.00 -1.79
CA ALA A 205 10.55 7.46 -1.85
C ALA A 205 9.87 7.91 -3.14
N TYR A 206 9.24 9.09 -3.14
CA TYR A 206 8.73 9.65 -4.40
C TYR A 206 9.91 10.14 -5.26
N VAL A 207 10.70 11.06 -4.74
CA VAL A 207 11.90 11.60 -5.38
C VAL A 207 13.01 11.67 -4.34
N LEU A 208 14.22 11.27 -4.72
CA LEU A 208 15.41 11.29 -3.89
C LEU A 208 16.12 12.64 -4.03
N SER A 209 15.57 13.69 -3.39
CA SER A 209 16.24 14.99 -3.31
C SER A 209 17.51 14.91 -2.45
N GLU A 210 18.40 15.91 -2.59
CA GLU A 210 19.64 15.99 -1.79
C GLU A 210 19.37 15.87 -0.28
N ASP A 211 18.25 16.44 0.20
CA ASP A 211 17.88 16.42 1.62
C ASP A 211 17.38 15.04 2.11
N CYS A 212 16.79 14.24 1.24
CA CYS A 212 16.19 12.96 1.64
C CYS A 212 17.03 11.73 1.25
N ILE A 213 17.89 11.82 0.23
CA ILE A 213 18.69 10.69 -0.25
C ILE A 213 19.55 10.06 0.86
N ASP A 214 20.18 10.90 1.69
CA ASP A 214 21.01 10.43 2.80
C ASP A 214 20.19 9.80 3.93
N ARG A 215 18.93 10.18 4.09
CA ARG A 215 18.01 9.56 5.04
C ARG A 215 17.58 8.19 4.54
N GLU A 216 17.13 8.06 3.30
CA GLU A 216 16.59 6.81 2.76
C GLU A 216 17.68 5.73 2.66
N PHE A 217 18.84 6.06 2.11
CA PHE A 217 19.96 5.12 2.09
C PHE A 217 20.57 4.90 3.48
N GLY A 218 20.74 5.97 4.26
CA GLY A 218 21.36 5.91 5.57
C GLY A 218 20.58 5.06 6.59
N ASN A 219 19.28 4.95 6.45
CA ASN A 219 18.48 4.04 7.26
C ASN A 219 18.84 2.57 6.96
N LEU A 220 18.99 2.23 5.68
CA LEU A 220 19.37 0.88 5.24
C LEU A 220 20.85 0.58 5.54
N GLU A 221 21.75 1.56 5.44
CA GLU A 221 23.18 1.41 5.76
C GLU A 221 23.44 1.02 7.22
N LYS A 222 22.52 1.39 8.14
CA LYS A 222 22.62 1.06 9.57
C LYS A 222 22.22 -0.39 9.91
N ILE A 223 21.63 -1.11 8.96
CA ILE A 223 21.27 -2.51 9.15
C ILE A 223 22.54 -3.35 9.00
N ASP A 224 23.01 -3.90 10.11
CA ASP A 224 24.23 -4.71 10.20
C ASP A 224 23.94 -6.18 9.85
N ASP A 225 23.56 -6.42 8.58
CA ASP A 225 23.46 -7.76 7.99
C ASP A 225 23.70 -7.71 6.47
N ASN A 226 23.87 -8.89 5.85
CA ASN A 226 24.22 -9.05 4.45
C ASN A 226 23.00 -9.29 3.53
N TYR A 227 21.79 -9.13 4.02
CA TYR A 227 20.61 -9.28 3.17
C TYR A 227 20.50 -8.13 2.18
N PRO A 228 19.94 -8.37 0.98
CA PRO A 228 19.75 -7.34 -0.04
C PRO A 228 18.98 -6.14 0.49
N LYS A 229 19.37 -4.97 0.06
CA LYS A 229 18.78 -3.68 0.43
C LYS A 229 18.46 -2.87 -0.81
N TYR A 230 17.26 -2.35 -0.90
CA TYR A 230 16.76 -1.64 -2.07
C TYR A 230 16.16 -0.31 -1.69
N VAL A 231 16.39 0.70 -2.53
CA VAL A 231 15.64 1.96 -2.54
C VAL A 231 14.85 2.02 -3.84
N ILE A 232 13.56 2.25 -3.75
CA ILE A 232 12.66 2.34 -4.92
C ILE A 232 12.11 3.76 -4.98
N SER A 233 12.29 4.44 -6.11
CA SER A 233 11.77 5.80 -6.29
C SER A 233 11.31 6.07 -7.72
N SER A 234 10.79 7.27 -7.99
CA SER A 234 10.46 7.72 -9.34
C SER A 234 11.66 8.27 -10.13
N ASP A 235 12.84 8.34 -9.51
CA ASP A 235 14.04 8.83 -10.18
C ASP A 235 14.51 7.85 -11.26
N ILE A 236 14.87 8.40 -12.42
CA ILE A 236 15.32 7.62 -13.60
C ILE A 236 16.82 7.30 -13.50
N VAL A 237 17.59 8.17 -12.83
CA VAL A 237 19.04 8.01 -12.67
C VAL A 237 19.32 6.93 -11.62
N ASP A 238 20.23 6.02 -11.92
CA ASP A 238 20.70 5.05 -10.93
C ASP A 238 21.49 5.75 -9.81
N LEU A 239 20.94 5.68 -8.61
CA LEU A 239 21.50 6.27 -7.39
C LEU A 239 22.08 5.21 -6.45
N SER A 240 22.30 3.98 -6.93
CA SER A 240 22.85 2.87 -6.13
C SER A 240 24.16 3.25 -5.46
N ARG A 241 24.31 2.91 -4.17
CA ARG A 241 25.51 3.21 -3.41
C ARG A 241 25.75 2.21 -2.27
N LYS A 242 26.98 1.96 -1.93
CA LYS A 242 27.40 1.12 -0.78
C LYS A 242 26.72 -0.25 -0.71
N GLY A 243 26.46 -0.87 -1.86
CA GLY A 243 25.80 -2.17 -1.93
C GLY A 243 24.26 -2.12 -1.79
N ILE A 244 23.68 -0.94 -1.66
CA ILE A 244 22.23 -0.71 -1.72
C ILE A 244 21.87 -0.38 -3.16
N VAL A 245 20.96 -1.15 -3.75
CA VAL A 245 20.54 -0.99 -5.13
C VAL A 245 19.34 -0.04 -5.21
N HIS A 246 19.41 0.92 -6.15
CA HIS A 246 18.30 1.79 -6.49
C HIS A 246 17.56 1.25 -7.72
N TYR A 247 16.23 1.28 -7.66
CA TYR A 247 15.37 0.99 -8.80
C TYR A 247 14.40 2.15 -9.05
N ASN A 248 14.24 2.50 -10.34
CA ASN A 248 13.03 3.23 -10.76
C ASN A 248 11.80 2.38 -10.50
N ILE A 249 10.73 2.97 -9.97
CA ILE A 249 9.53 2.21 -9.58
C ILE A 249 8.82 1.55 -10.76
N ILE A 250 8.81 2.18 -11.94
CA ILE A 250 8.17 1.60 -13.13
C ILE A 250 8.95 0.36 -13.58
N ASP A 251 10.29 0.45 -13.61
CA ASP A 251 11.15 -0.68 -13.94
C ASP A 251 11.04 -1.82 -12.92
N PHE A 252 10.92 -1.47 -11.64
CA PHE A 252 10.69 -2.45 -10.58
C PHE A 252 9.38 -3.21 -10.79
N LEU A 253 8.29 -2.50 -11.14
CA LEU A 253 6.96 -3.09 -11.28
C LEU A 253 6.78 -3.87 -12.60
N LEU A 254 7.40 -3.45 -13.70
CA LEU A 254 7.18 -4.02 -15.03
C LEU A 254 8.21 -5.06 -15.46
N ASP A 255 9.50 -4.85 -15.11
CA ASP A 255 10.56 -5.72 -15.60
C ASP A 255 10.73 -7.00 -14.79
N GLY A 256 9.90 -7.21 -13.77
CA GLY A 256 9.87 -8.44 -12.98
C GLY A 256 11.21 -8.83 -12.38
N LYS A 257 12.13 -7.87 -12.21
CA LYS A 257 13.50 -8.14 -11.74
C LYS A 257 13.45 -8.97 -10.48
N ASP A 258 14.12 -10.11 -10.53
CA ASP A 258 14.27 -11.02 -9.40
C ASP A 258 14.93 -10.26 -8.24
N ILE A 259 14.10 -9.88 -7.28
CA ILE A 259 14.53 -9.37 -6.00
C ILE A 259 14.55 -10.51 -5.00
#